data_2303fe0d6bf04b94362c06de98fa89ec
#
_entry.id   2303fe0d6bf04b94362c06de98fa89ec
#
_cell.length_a   1.000
_cell.length_b   1.000
_cell.length_c   1.000
_cell.angle_alpha   90.00
_cell.angle_beta   90.00
_cell.angle_gamma   90.00
#
_symmetry.space_group_name_H-M   'P 1'
#
loop_
_entity.id
_entity.type
_entity.pdbx_description
1 polymer ?
#
loop_
_entity_poly.entity_id
_entity_poly.type
_entity_poly.pdbx_seq_one_letter_code
_entity_poly.pdbx_strand_id
1 'polypeptide(L)'
;MFRVTRRTLKIQRILRFCRVCRGYTGLALILSAIEPKRVTSNGNKLLMPTINQLVRHGRETEVTKSKSPAMQGCPQRRGVCTRVYTTTPKKPNSALRKVAKVRLTNGFEVISYIGGEGHNLQEHSVVLVRGGRVKDLPGVRYHIVRGSLDLQGVKDRKQSRSKYGAKRPKNK
;
A
#
# COMPACT_ATOMS: atom_id res chain seq x y z
N MET A 1 8.06 -47.40 -6.58
CA MET A 1 8.90 -46.35 -7.21
C MET A 1 8.32 -44.97 -6.85
N PHE A 2 8.69 -44.38 -5.69
CA PHE A 2 8.13 -43.14 -5.17
C PHE A 2 8.97 -41.96 -5.66
N ARG A 3 8.35 -41.05 -6.43
CA ARG A 3 8.96 -39.79 -6.86
C ARG A 3 9.05 -38.80 -5.68
N VAL A 4 10.24 -38.62 -5.14
CA VAL A 4 10.55 -37.62 -4.13
C VAL A 4 10.58 -36.26 -4.79
N THR A 5 9.64 -35.36 -4.44
CA THR A 5 9.53 -34.02 -4.98
C THR A 5 10.57 -33.09 -4.38
N ARG A 6 11.09 -32.14 -5.19
CA ARG A 6 12.17 -31.19 -4.83
C ARG A 6 11.92 -30.32 -3.58
N ARG A 7 10.75 -30.38 -2.98
CA ARG A 7 10.40 -29.63 -1.74
C ARG A 7 10.94 -30.26 -0.46
N THR A 8 11.13 -31.56 -0.42
CA THR A 8 11.63 -32.27 0.78
C THR A 8 13.13 -32.08 1.01
N LEU A 9 13.91 -31.80 -0.03
CA LEU A 9 15.36 -31.56 0.07
C LEU A 9 15.74 -30.19 0.71
N LYS A 10 14.86 -29.21 0.66
CA LYS A 10 15.13 -27.87 1.28
C LYS A 10 14.98 -27.89 2.80
N ILE A 11 14.12 -28.74 3.35
CA ILE A 11 13.87 -28.82 4.80
C ILE A 11 15.01 -29.56 5.51
N GLN A 12 15.60 -30.55 4.87
CA GLN A 12 16.73 -31.30 5.47
C GLN A 12 18.04 -30.50 5.53
N ARG A 13 18.21 -29.46 4.70
CA ARG A 13 19.40 -28.60 4.70
C ARG A 13 19.42 -27.58 5.84
N ILE A 14 18.25 -27.22 6.40
CA ILE A 14 18.12 -26.26 7.51
C ILE A 14 18.42 -26.93 8.86
N LEU A 15 18.18 -28.23 8.98
CA LEU A 15 18.40 -28.97 10.23
C LEU A 15 19.87 -29.35 10.49
N ARG A 16 20.80 -29.17 9.54
CA ARG A 16 22.23 -29.47 9.72
C ARG A 16 23.06 -28.35 10.33
N PHE A 17 22.51 -27.16 10.54
CA PHE A 17 23.29 -25.99 11.00
C PHE A 17 23.12 -25.63 12.49
N CYS A 18 22.33 -26.37 13.25
CA CYS A 18 22.17 -26.11 14.67
C CYS A 18 22.83 -27.19 15.52
N ARG A 19 24.20 -27.16 15.58
CA ARG A 19 25.03 -28.12 16.36
C ARG A 19 25.42 -27.57 17.75
N VAL A 20 24.67 -26.62 18.32
CA VAL A 20 25.04 -25.95 19.59
C VAL A 20 24.04 -26.16 20.73
N CYS A 21 22.95 -26.88 20.56
CA CYS A 21 22.01 -27.13 21.67
C CYS A 21 22.06 -28.59 22.12
N ARG A 22 23.18 -29.01 22.72
CA ARG A 22 23.27 -30.26 23.49
C ARG A 22 23.07 -29.91 24.96
N GLY A 23 21.82 -30.05 25.49
CA GLY A 23 21.63 -29.93 26.94
C GLY A 23 20.32 -29.35 27.47
N TYR A 24 19.17 -29.54 26.80
CA TYR A 24 17.89 -29.22 27.43
C TYR A 24 16.83 -30.27 27.03
N THR A 25 16.73 -31.32 27.83
CA THR A 25 15.75 -32.42 27.67
C THR A 25 14.36 -32.09 28.25
N GLY A 26 14.08 -30.83 28.60
CA GLY A 26 12.82 -30.42 29.23
C GLY A 26 11.85 -29.56 28.41
N LEU A 27 12.25 -29.08 27.22
CA LEU A 27 11.45 -28.10 26.45
C LEU A 27 10.78 -28.66 25.20
N ALA A 28 10.92 -29.95 24.93
CA ALA A 28 10.33 -30.59 23.72
C ALA A 28 8.83 -30.85 23.79
N LEU A 29 8.20 -30.73 24.97
CA LEU A 29 6.77 -31.04 25.17
C LEU A 29 5.81 -29.85 25.08
N ILE A 30 6.33 -28.62 24.97
CA ILE A 30 5.47 -27.42 24.90
C ILE A 30 5.25 -26.91 23.46
N LEU A 31 6.04 -27.39 22.49
CA LEU A 31 5.92 -26.96 21.08
C LEU A 31 4.90 -27.76 20.25
N SER A 32 4.27 -28.81 20.80
CA SER A 32 3.26 -29.60 20.09
C SER A 32 1.83 -29.04 20.17
N ALA A 33 1.59 -27.94 20.90
CA ALA A 33 0.25 -27.41 21.13
C ALA A 33 -0.12 -26.17 20.30
N ILE A 34 0.77 -25.69 19.40
CA ILE A 34 0.40 -24.63 18.46
C ILE A 34 0.22 -25.25 17.07
N GLU A 35 -0.87 -26.01 16.92
CA GLU A 35 -1.37 -26.33 15.59
C GLU A 35 -1.83 -25.04 14.93
N PRO A 36 -1.31 -24.68 13.73
CA PRO A 36 -1.87 -23.58 12.97
C PRO A 36 -3.31 -23.99 12.61
N LYS A 37 -4.29 -23.29 13.16
CA LYS A 37 -5.69 -23.48 12.77
C LYS A 37 -5.74 -23.44 11.25
N ARG A 38 -5.97 -24.60 10.63
CA ARG A 38 -6.27 -24.67 9.20
C ARG A 38 -7.53 -23.85 8.98
N VAL A 39 -7.36 -22.69 8.36
CA VAL A 39 -8.47 -21.96 7.76
C VAL A 39 -8.94 -22.82 6.60
N THR A 40 -9.92 -23.67 6.85
CA THR A 40 -10.63 -24.37 5.80
C THR A 40 -11.43 -23.30 5.05
N SER A 41 -11.03 -23.06 3.82
CA SER A 41 -11.83 -22.31 2.85
C SER A 41 -13.05 -23.15 2.47
N ASN A 42 -14.01 -23.25 3.38
CA ASN A 42 -15.29 -23.86 3.06
C ASN A 42 -16.08 -22.87 2.23
N GLY A 43 -16.42 -23.32 1.00
CA GLY A 43 -17.27 -22.58 0.09
C GLY A 43 -18.52 -22.06 0.81
N ASN A 44 -18.79 -20.79 0.60
CA ASN A 44 -19.87 -20.03 1.20
C ASN A 44 -21.23 -20.68 0.96
N LYS A 45 -21.64 -21.60 1.82
CA LYS A 45 -23.05 -21.76 2.12
C LYS A 45 -23.42 -20.62 3.05
N LEU A 46 -24.25 -19.71 2.59
CA LEU A 46 -24.92 -18.68 3.39
C LEU A 46 -25.88 -19.39 4.38
N LEU A 47 -25.32 -20.08 5.34
CA LEU A 47 -26.07 -20.59 6.46
C LEU A 47 -26.30 -19.42 7.42
N MET A 48 -27.55 -19.00 7.55
CA MET A 48 -27.95 -18.02 8.54
C MET A 48 -27.56 -18.59 9.91
N PRO A 49 -26.65 -17.95 10.65
CA PRO A 49 -26.24 -18.45 11.96
C PRO A 49 -27.41 -18.35 12.94
N THR A 50 -27.58 -19.34 13.78
CA THR A 50 -28.57 -19.32 14.84
C THR A 50 -28.18 -18.31 15.93
N ILE A 51 -29.17 -17.85 16.72
CA ILE A 51 -28.94 -16.88 17.79
C ILE A 51 -27.86 -17.39 18.77
N ASN A 52 -27.90 -18.67 19.14
CA ASN A 52 -26.91 -19.27 20.03
C ASN A 52 -25.49 -19.27 19.43
N GLN A 53 -25.35 -19.47 18.11
CA GLN A 53 -24.05 -19.35 17.42
C GLN A 53 -23.53 -17.92 17.44
N LEU A 54 -24.40 -16.93 17.23
CA LEU A 54 -24.03 -15.50 17.29
C LEU A 54 -23.64 -15.04 18.68
N VAL A 55 -24.30 -15.56 19.71
CA VAL A 55 -23.95 -15.26 21.12
C VAL A 55 -22.55 -15.81 21.46
N ARG A 56 -22.21 -17.02 20.98
CA ARG A 56 -20.90 -17.65 21.26
C ARG A 56 -19.74 -17.05 20.47
N HIS A 57 -19.95 -16.74 19.20
CA HIS A 57 -18.87 -16.37 18.26
C HIS A 57 -18.98 -14.94 17.73
N GLY A 58 -20.12 -14.26 17.94
CA GLY A 58 -20.38 -12.94 17.38
C GLY A 58 -20.39 -12.93 15.85
N ARG A 59 -20.37 -11.74 15.26
CA ARG A 59 -20.18 -11.55 13.81
C ARG A 59 -18.76 -11.04 13.58
N GLU A 60 -18.00 -11.78 12.77
CA GLU A 60 -16.69 -11.32 12.34
C GLU A 60 -16.85 -10.39 11.13
N THR A 61 -16.32 -9.18 11.24
CA THR A 61 -16.27 -8.24 10.13
C THR A 61 -15.07 -8.57 9.24
N GLU A 62 -15.29 -8.67 7.93
CA GLU A 62 -14.21 -8.90 6.98
C GLU A 62 -13.24 -7.72 6.99
N VAL A 63 -11.96 -8.00 7.24
CA VAL A 63 -10.90 -7.00 7.17
C VAL A 63 -10.48 -6.81 5.71
N THR A 64 -10.94 -5.71 5.10
CA THR A 64 -10.56 -5.36 3.73
C THR A 64 -9.16 -4.75 3.68
N LYS A 65 -8.34 -5.18 2.72
CA LYS A 65 -7.01 -4.59 2.52
C LYS A 65 -7.12 -3.14 2.08
N SER A 66 -6.34 -2.25 2.69
CA SER A 66 -6.27 -0.83 2.31
C SER A 66 -5.85 -0.65 0.84
N LYS A 67 -6.50 0.27 0.12
CA LYS A 67 -6.13 0.64 -1.25
C LYS A 67 -4.86 1.50 -1.31
N SER A 68 -4.46 2.11 -0.19
CA SER A 68 -3.30 3.01 -0.06
C SER A 68 -2.39 2.56 1.08
N PRO A 69 -1.67 1.42 0.96
CA PRO A 69 -0.91 0.83 2.07
C PRO A 69 0.22 1.73 2.59
N ALA A 70 0.84 2.56 1.74
CA ALA A 70 1.92 3.45 2.15
C ALA A 70 1.46 4.61 3.04
N MET A 71 0.17 4.91 3.12
CA MET A 71 -0.36 5.94 4.03
C MET A 71 -0.45 5.47 5.48
N GLN A 72 -0.56 4.17 5.73
CA GLN A 72 -0.64 3.59 7.08
C GLN A 72 -1.71 4.25 7.97
N GLY A 73 -2.92 4.44 7.44
CA GLY A 73 -4.02 5.08 8.15
C GLY A 73 -3.97 6.61 8.22
N CYS A 74 -2.88 7.25 7.81
CA CYS A 74 -2.80 8.71 7.75
C CYS A 74 -3.47 9.27 6.49
N PRO A 75 -4.17 10.42 6.56
CA PRO A 75 -4.80 11.02 5.39
C PRO A 75 -3.77 11.53 4.37
N GLN A 76 -2.64 12.02 4.83
CA GLN A 76 -1.55 12.56 4.01
C GLN A 76 -0.21 12.28 4.67
N ARG A 77 0.85 12.17 3.85
CA ARG A 77 2.24 12.04 4.32
C ARG A 77 3.18 12.92 3.54
N ARG A 78 4.18 13.46 4.24
CA ARG A 78 5.28 14.19 3.64
C ARG A 78 6.28 13.23 3.03
N GLY A 79 6.90 13.64 1.92
CA GLY A 79 7.98 12.90 1.28
C GLY A 79 8.87 13.81 0.46
N VAL A 80 9.95 13.26 -0.05
CA VAL A 80 10.93 13.92 -0.92
C VAL A 80 10.88 13.28 -2.29
N CYS A 81 10.84 14.09 -3.35
CA CYS A 81 10.89 13.61 -4.72
C CYS A 81 12.29 13.07 -5.04
N THR A 82 12.37 11.81 -5.44
CA THR A 82 13.63 11.19 -5.92
C THR A 82 13.79 11.35 -7.42
N ARG A 83 12.69 11.34 -8.17
CA ARG A 83 12.69 11.49 -9.63
C ARG A 83 11.35 12.05 -10.10
N VAL A 84 11.39 12.95 -11.08
CA VAL A 84 10.20 13.51 -11.74
C VAL A 84 10.28 13.14 -13.24
N TYR A 85 9.20 12.54 -13.75
CA TYR A 85 9.17 12.07 -15.15
C TYR A 85 7.73 12.02 -15.69
N THR A 86 7.61 11.69 -16.97
CA THR A 86 6.32 11.53 -17.65
C THR A 86 6.07 10.07 -17.98
N THR A 87 4.82 9.65 -17.92
CA THR A 87 4.39 8.30 -18.30
C THR A 87 3.20 8.35 -19.25
N THR A 88 3.13 7.36 -20.13
CA THR A 88 1.98 7.17 -21.02
C THR A 88 0.86 6.42 -20.30
N PRO A 89 -0.41 6.80 -20.52
CA PRO A 89 -1.55 6.09 -19.95
C PRO A 89 -1.80 4.74 -20.66
N LYS A 90 -2.75 3.99 -20.12
CA LYS A 90 -3.28 2.78 -20.74
C LYS A 90 -4.08 3.13 -22.00
N LYS A 91 -4.08 2.21 -22.98
CA LYS A 91 -5.07 2.24 -24.06
C LYS A 91 -6.50 2.27 -23.49
N PRO A 92 -7.44 3.04 -24.02
CA PRO A 92 -7.40 3.78 -25.29
C PRO A 92 -6.82 5.19 -25.22
N ASN A 93 -6.38 5.68 -24.06
CA ASN A 93 -5.92 7.05 -23.87
C ASN A 93 -4.46 7.23 -24.31
N SER A 94 -4.14 8.44 -24.81
CA SER A 94 -2.78 8.84 -25.18
C SER A 94 -2.50 10.23 -24.62
N ALA A 95 -1.46 10.36 -23.81
CA ALA A 95 -1.00 11.64 -23.24
C ALA A 95 0.37 11.44 -22.55
N LEU A 96 1.02 12.52 -22.17
CA LEU A 96 2.20 12.53 -21.30
C LEU A 96 1.78 12.94 -19.89
N ARG A 97 1.48 11.97 -19.03
CA ARG A 97 1.08 12.21 -17.65
C ARG A 97 2.31 12.45 -16.77
N LYS A 98 2.28 13.51 -15.98
CA LYS A 98 3.37 13.89 -15.09
C LYS A 98 3.26 13.11 -13.78
N VAL A 99 4.33 12.42 -13.43
CA VAL A 99 4.44 11.62 -12.20
C VAL A 99 5.76 11.89 -11.50
N ALA A 100 5.77 11.70 -10.20
CA ALA A 100 6.98 11.77 -9.40
C ALA A 100 7.13 10.49 -8.56
N LYS A 101 8.35 9.98 -8.48
CA LYS A 101 8.74 8.97 -7.51
C LYS A 101 9.10 9.68 -6.21
N VAL A 102 8.40 9.37 -5.14
CA VAL A 102 8.53 10.06 -3.86
C VAL A 102 8.90 9.06 -2.77
N ARG A 103 9.93 9.37 -2.00
CA ARG A 103 10.28 8.67 -0.76
C ARG A 103 9.54 9.34 0.40
N LEU A 104 8.64 8.61 1.02
CA LEU A 104 7.86 9.09 2.18
C LEU A 104 8.69 9.03 3.47
N THR A 105 8.25 9.77 4.49
CA THR A 105 8.88 9.79 5.82
C THR A 105 8.90 8.42 6.52
N ASN A 106 8.03 7.50 6.14
CA ASN A 106 7.99 6.13 6.64
C ASN A 106 8.88 5.15 5.86
N GLY A 107 9.74 5.64 4.96
CA GLY A 107 10.67 4.84 4.16
C GLY A 107 10.07 4.21 2.89
N PHE A 108 8.76 4.24 2.68
CA PHE A 108 8.16 3.73 1.45
C PHE A 108 8.45 4.63 0.25
N GLU A 109 8.82 4.03 -0.87
CA GLU A 109 8.90 4.72 -2.16
C GLU A 109 7.63 4.48 -2.97
N VAL A 110 6.98 5.56 -3.39
CA VAL A 110 5.71 5.51 -4.10
C VAL A 110 5.75 6.35 -5.36
N ILE A 111 5.02 5.91 -6.39
CA ILE A 111 4.80 6.72 -7.60
C ILE A 111 3.51 7.51 -7.37
N SER A 112 3.61 8.84 -7.48
CA SER A 112 2.52 9.78 -7.23
C SER A 112 2.25 10.63 -8.45
N TYR A 113 0.97 10.86 -8.74
CA TYR A 113 0.53 11.67 -9.87
C TYR A 113 0.53 13.15 -9.51
N ILE A 114 1.02 13.98 -10.41
CA ILE A 114 1.00 15.44 -10.29
C ILE A 114 -0.21 15.95 -11.10
N GLY A 115 -1.26 16.41 -10.41
CA GLY A 115 -2.47 16.93 -11.04
C GLY A 115 -2.31 18.39 -11.48
N GLY A 116 -3.15 18.82 -12.44
CA GLY A 116 -3.20 20.20 -12.96
C GLY A 116 -2.23 20.45 -14.11
N GLU A 117 -2.20 21.70 -14.58
CA GLU A 117 -1.36 22.14 -15.68
C GLU A 117 -0.06 22.74 -15.13
N GLY A 118 1.07 22.26 -15.67
CA GLY A 118 2.40 22.68 -15.26
C GLY A 118 2.75 22.32 -13.80
N HIS A 119 4.00 22.25 -13.48
CA HIS A 119 4.50 22.06 -12.11
C HIS A 119 5.93 22.62 -12.00
N ASN A 120 6.34 22.92 -10.77
CA ASN A 120 7.68 23.39 -10.45
C ASN A 120 8.51 22.35 -9.67
N LEU A 121 8.09 21.09 -9.65
CA LEU A 121 8.79 20.03 -8.93
C LEU A 121 10.08 19.65 -9.65
N GLN A 122 11.13 19.50 -8.85
CA GLN A 122 12.44 19.01 -9.21
C GLN A 122 12.83 17.85 -8.31
N GLU A 123 13.97 17.24 -8.55
CA GLU A 123 14.55 16.27 -7.61
C GLU A 123 14.82 16.96 -6.26
N HIS A 124 14.65 16.20 -5.19
CA HIS A 124 14.77 16.67 -3.79
C HIS A 124 13.71 17.66 -3.29
N SER A 125 12.72 18.02 -4.11
CA SER A 125 11.58 18.82 -3.62
C SER A 125 10.77 18.08 -2.56
N VAL A 126 10.39 18.79 -1.51
CA VAL A 126 9.54 18.26 -0.44
C VAL A 126 8.07 18.38 -0.85
N VAL A 127 7.33 17.31 -0.78
CA VAL A 127 5.93 17.25 -1.22
C VAL A 127 5.03 16.57 -0.20
N LEU A 128 3.74 16.92 -0.26
CA LEU A 128 2.69 16.29 0.50
C LEU A 128 1.94 15.30 -0.41
N VAL A 129 1.89 14.03 -0.02
CA VAL A 129 1.26 12.95 -0.77
C VAL A 129 -0.02 12.53 -0.09
N ARG A 130 -1.09 12.32 -0.86
CA ARG A 130 -2.36 11.75 -0.41
C ARG A 130 -2.69 10.45 -1.14
N GLY A 131 -3.52 9.62 -0.57
CA GLY A 131 -4.07 8.45 -1.24
C GLY A 131 -5.03 8.82 -2.37
N GLY A 132 -5.21 7.92 -3.29
CA GLY A 132 -6.12 8.03 -4.43
C GLY A 132 -5.51 7.40 -5.68
N ARG A 133 -6.22 6.41 -6.25
CA ARG A 133 -5.75 5.73 -7.46
C ARG A 133 -6.03 6.56 -8.70
N VAL A 134 -5.07 6.61 -9.62
CA VAL A 134 -5.27 7.11 -10.97
C VAL A 134 -5.68 5.93 -11.86
N LYS A 135 -6.90 5.98 -12.39
CA LYS A 135 -7.48 4.88 -13.18
C LYS A 135 -6.71 4.65 -14.49
N ASP A 136 -6.17 5.71 -15.03
CA ASP A 136 -5.50 5.81 -16.33
C ASP A 136 -4.05 5.29 -16.29
N LEU A 137 -3.38 5.37 -15.14
CA LEU A 137 -1.99 4.99 -14.98
C LEU A 137 -1.85 3.68 -14.20
N PRO A 138 -1.12 2.69 -14.74
CA PRO A 138 -0.85 1.45 -14.02
C PRO A 138 0.08 1.71 -12.83
N GLY A 139 -0.26 1.13 -11.67
CA GLY A 139 0.60 1.19 -10.47
C GLY A 139 0.56 2.51 -9.69
N VAL A 140 -0.06 3.58 -10.19
CA VAL A 140 -0.16 4.87 -9.51
C VAL A 140 -1.37 4.90 -8.58
N ARG A 141 -1.14 4.90 -7.26
CA ARG A 141 -2.17 4.87 -6.21
C ARG A 141 -2.19 6.12 -5.35
N TYR A 142 -1.37 7.12 -5.67
CA TYR A 142 -1.16 8.30 -4.86
C TYR A 142 -1.17 9.56 -5.71
N HIS A 143 -1.55 10.68 -5.09
CA HIS A 143 -1.53 12.01 -5.70
C HIS A 143 -0.68 12.94 -4.85
N ILE A 144 -0.02 13.89 -5.49
CA ILE A 144 0.64 15.01 -4.81
C ILE A 144 -0.37 16.13 -4.63
N VAL A 145 -0.40 16.73 -3.44
CA VAL A 145 -1.29 17.83 -3.10
C VAL A 145 -0.69 19.14 -3.63
N ARG A 146 -1.45 19.87 -4.46
CA ARG A 146 -1.03 21.15 -5.04
C ARG A 146 -1.16 22.27 -4.01
N GLY A 147 -0.26 23.26 -4.09
CA GLY A 147 -0.29 24.43 -3.23
C GLY A 147 0.19 24.18 -1.80
N SER A 148 0.88 23.07 -1.56
CA SER A 148 1.46 22.72 -0.26
C SER A 148 2.96 22.44 -0.40
N LEU A 149 3.74 22.84 0.61
CA LEU A 149 5.20 22.69 0.62
C LEU A 149 5.82 23.31 -0.64
N ASP A 150 6.66 22.57 -1.37
CA ASP A 150 7.39 23.09 -2.53
C ASP A 150 6.56 23.13 -3.82
N LEU A 151 5.41 22.44 -3.86
CA LEU A 151 4.56 22.43 -5.04
C LEU A 151 3.59 23.60 -5.08
N GLN A 152 3.76 24.48 -6.05
CA GLN A 152 2.87 25.63 -6.25
C GLN A 152 1.47 25.20 -6.71
N GLY A 153 0.48 26.03 -6.40
CA GLY A 153 -0.87 25.90 -6.96
C GLY A 153 -0.89 26.21 -8.47
N VAL A 154 -1.97 25.83 -9.13
CA VAL A 154 -2.18 26.17 -10.54
C VAL A 154 -2.54 27.65 -10.65
N LYS A 155 -1.81 28.40 -11.49
CA LYS A 155 -2.06 29.83 -11.74
C LYS A 155 -3.42 30.01 -12.44
N ASP A 156 -4.08 31.13 -12.17
CA ASP A 156 -5.32 31.60 -12.85
C ASP A 156 -6.50 30.64 -12.87
N ARG A 157 -6.44 29.58 -12.05
CA ARG A 157 -7.53 28.63 -11.96
C ARG A 157 -8.70 29.19 -11.14
N LYS A 158 -9.87 29.29 -11.76
CA LYS A 158 -11.10 29.83 -11.14
C LYS A 158 -11.99 28.75 -10.53
N GLN A 159 -12.11 27.58 -11.18
CA GLN A 159 -12.95 26.44 -10.73
C GLN A 159 -12.15 25.41 -9.95
N SER A 160 -12.80 24.79 -8.95
CA SER A 160 -12.20 23.75 -8.10
C SER A 160 -10.85 24.14 -7.49
N ARG A 161 -10.70 25.38 -7.06
CA ARG A 161 -9.45 25.97 -6.59
C ARG A 161 -8.79 25.18 -5.47
N SER A 162 -9.56 24.68 -4.53
CA SER A 162 -9.05 23.88 -3.40
C SER A 162 -8.32 22.59 -3.84
N LYS A 163 -8.77 21.96 -4.93
CA LYS A 163 -8.12 20.76 -5.47
C LYS A 163 -6.77 21.05 -6.11
N TYR A 164 -6.55 22.29 -6.56
CA TYR A 164 -5.35 22.70 -7.29
C TYR A 164 -4.53 23.77 -6.57
N GLY A 165 -4.83 24.03 -5.32
CA GLY A 165 -4.06 24.97 -4.49
C GLY A 165 -4.12 26.42 -4.95
N ALA A 166 -5.14 26.83 -5.70
CA ALA A 166 -5.30 28.20 -6.17
C ALA A 166 -5.97 29.08 -5.10
N LYS A 167 -5.37 30.24 -4.82
CA LYS A 167 -5.91 31.21 -3.88
C LYS A 167 -7.16 31.92 -4.44
N ARG A 168 -8.06 32.38 -3.57
CA ARG A 168 -9.21 33.20 -3.98
C ARG A 168 -8.70 34.51 -4.56
N PRO A 169 -9.17 34.94 -5.75
CA PRO A 169 -8.84 36.26 -6.27
C PRO A 169 -9.36 37.33 -5.28
N LYS A 170 -8.52 38.30 -4.94
CA LYS A 170 -8.94 39.46 -4.18
C LYS A 170 -9.72 40.35 -5.14
N ASN A 171 -11.00 40.59 -4.86
CA ASN A 171 -11.74 41.64 -5.54
C ASN A 171 -11.08 42.94 -5.16
N LYS A 172 -10.57 43.66 -6.15
CA LYS A 172 -10.20 45.08 -5.97
C LYS A 172 -11.48 45.90 -5.96
#